data_01772c93c60347955d6fdb9fc3266a56
#
_entry.id   01772c93c60347955d6fdb9fc3266a56
#
_cell.length_a   1.000
_cell.length_b   1.000
_cell.length_c   1.000
_cell.angle_alpha   90.00
_cell.angle_beta   90.00
_cell.angle_gamma   90.00
#
_symmetry.space_group_name_H-M   'P 1'
#
loop_
_entity.id
_entity.type
_entity.pdbx_description
1 polymer ?
#
loop_
_entity_poly.entity_id
_entity_poly.type
_entity_poly.pdbx_seq_one_letter_code
_entity_poly.pdbx_strand_id
1 'polypeptide(L)'
;ILANVFDEYVEDKLVQPCHITMHPIEVSPLSKLNGENPRLTDRFESYMFTRELANGFSELNDPLDQRKRFELQQAERDHGDDEAHPVDEDFMKALEYGMPPTAGLGIGLDRLFMFMTGAHSIRDIILFPMMRPAPEGEDD
;
A
#
# COMPACT_ATOMS: atom_id res chain seq x y z
N ILE A 1 2.14 -4.85 -14.88
CA ILE A 1 1.41 -4.30 -16.06
C ILE A 1 -0.01 -3.85 -15.68
N LEU A 2 -0.85 -4.71 -15.05
CA LEU A 2 -2.25 -4.34 -14.73
C LEU A 2 -2.33 -3.18 -13.73
N ALA A 3 -1.50 -3.19 -12.68
CA ALA A 3 -1.42 -2.12 -11.70
C ALA A 3 -1.04 -0.79 -12.38
N ASN A 4 0.03 -0.77 -13.16
CA ASN A 4 0.47 0.45 -13.86
C ASN A 4 -0.61 1.01 -14.81
N VAL A 5 -1.39 0.14 -15.45
CA VAL A 5 -2.53 0.58 -16.29
C VAL A 5 -3.63 1.20 -15.43
N PHE A 6 -3.90 0.64 -14.25
CA PHE A 6 -4.85 1.21 -13.31
C PHE A 6 -4.40 2.60 -12.85
N ASP A 7 -3.16 2.73 -12.39
CA ASP A 7 -2.60 3.97 -11.88
C ASP A 7 -2.62 5.08 -12.97
N GLU A 8 -2.22 4.73 -14.19
CA GLU A 8 -2.10 5.71 -15.28
C GLU A 8 -3.45 6.11 -15.90
N TYR A 9 -4.43 5.18 -15.96
CA TYR A 9 -5.65 5.41 -16.76
C TYR A 9 -6.94 5.44 -15.95
N VAL A 10 -6.95 4.97 -14.71
CA VAL A 10 -8.17 4.78 -13.91
C VAL A 10 -8.18 5.64 -12.65
N GLU A 11 -7.10 5.68 -11.89
CA GLU A 11 -7.04 6.33 -10.57
C GLU A 11 -7.52 7.78 -10.63
N ASP A 12 -7.01 8.57 -11.57
CA ASP A 12 -7.39 9.98 -11.77
C ASP A 12 -8.86 10.21 -12.10
N LYS A 13 -9.63 9.16 -12.39
CA LYS A 13 -11.07 9.23 -12.68
C LYS A 13 -11.95 8.88 -11.48
N LEU A 14 -11.36 8.41 -10.38
CA LEU A 14 -12.06 7.97 -9.18
C LEU A 14 -12.43 9.17 -8.28
N VAL A 15 -13.29 10.05 -8.76
CA VAL A 15 -13.71 11.27 -8.02
C VAL A 15 -14.67 10.94 -6.88
N GLN A 16 -15.66 10.08 -7.14
CA GLN A 16 -16.63 9.65 -6.13
C GLN A 16 -16.04 8.58 -5.20
N PRO A 17 -16.46 8.54 -3.92
CA PRO A 17 -16.04 7.48 -3.02
C PRO A 17 -16.32 6.09 -3.62
N CYS A 18 -15.29 5.28 -3.71
CA CYS A 18 -15.41 3.90 -4.21
C CYS A 18 -14.36 2.97 -3.56
N HIS A 19 -14.59 1.68 -3.70
CA HIS A 19 -13.63 0.67 -3.28
C HIS A 19 -13.21 -0.14 -4.49
N ILE A 20 -11.90 -0.24 -4.70
CA ILE A 20 -11.29 -1.17 -5.66
C ILE A 20 -10.93 -2.43 -4.87
N THR A 21 -11.44 -3.56 -5.28
CA THR A 21 -11.29 -4.83 -4.57
C THR A 21 -10.57 -5.88 -5.41
N MET A 22 -10.10 -6.95 -4.77
CA MET A 22 -9.50 -8.09 -5.46
C MET A 22 -8.24 -7.71 -6.25
N HIS A 23 -7.27 -7.13 -5.57
CA HIS A 23 -5.98 -6.77 -6.18
C HIS A 23 -5.20 -8.00 -6.62
N PRO A 24 -4.39 -7.91 -7.69
CA PRO A 24 -3.49 -9.00 -8.11
C PRO A 24 -2.51 -9.40 -7.01
N ILE A 25 -2.16 -10.68 -6.97
CA ILE A 25 -1.22 -11.24 -6.00
C ILE A 25 0.17 -10.58 -6.09
N GLU A 26 0.59 -10.23 -7.29
CA GLU A 26 1.91 -9.64 -7.58
C GLU A 26 2.12 -8.29 -6.87
N VAL A 27 1.05 -7.52 -6.68
CA VAL A 27 1.10 -6.21 -6.00
C VAL A 27 0.56 -6.27 -4.56
N SER A 28 0.39 -7.47 -4.00
CA SER A 28 -0.23 -7.68 -2.69
C SER A 28 0.50 -8.77 -1.89
N PRO A 29 1.80 -8.62 -1.62
CA PRO A 29 2.64 -9.70 -1.08
C PRO A 29 2.26 -10.13 0.34
N LEU A 30 1.57 -9.29 1.11
CA LEU A 30 1.17 -9.56 2.51
C LEU A 30 -0.31 -9.96 2.65
N SER A 31 -1.06 -9.93 1.55
CA SER A 31 -2.48 -10.18 1.55
C SER A 31 -2.80 -11.66 1.26
N LYS A 32 -3.81 -12.19 1.94
CA LYS A 32 -4.30 -13.55 1.73
C LYS A 32 -4.90 -13.73 0.34
N LEU A 33 -4.68 -14.90 -0.26
CA LEU A 33 -5.31 -15.27 -1.53
C LEU A 33 -6.84 -15.29 -1.40
N ASN A 34 -7.50 -14.81 -2.45
CA ASN A 34 -8.94 -14.97 -2.58
C ASN A 34 -9.29 -16.46 -2.79
N GLY A 35 -10.28 -16.95 -2.04
CA GLY A 35 -10.65 -18.36 -2.05
C GLY A 35 -11.26 -18.88 -3.36
N GLU A 36 -11.79 -17.98 -4.19
CA GLU A 36 -12.41 -18.32 -5.48
C GLU A 36 -11.45 -18.15 -6.66
N ASN A 37 -10.53 -17.18 -6.55
CA ASN A 37 -9.57 -16.89 -7.61
C ASN A 37 -8.15 -16.69 -7.03
N PRO A 38 -7.25 -17.69 -7.15
CA PRO A 38 -5.91 -17.64 -6.56
C PRO A 38 -4.95 -16.64 -7.25
N ARG A 39 -5.37 -15.96 -8.32
CA ARG A 39 -4.62 -14.87 -8.94
C ARG A 39 -4.90 -13.52 -8.27
N LEU A 40 -5.88 -13.47 -7.39
CA LEU A 40 -6.32 -12.27 -6.70
C LEU A 40 -6.16 -12.45 -5.19
N THR A 41 -6.19 -11.34 -4.48
CA THR A 41 -6.12 -11.31 -3.01
C THR A 41 -7.38 -10.70 -2.41
N ASP A 42 -7.66 -11.03 -1.15
CA ASP A 42 -8.72 -10.41 -0.34
C ASP A 42 -8.24 -9.04 0.17
N ARG A 43 -8.02 -8.10 -0.76
CA ARG A 43 -7.56 -6.73 -0.52
C ARG A 43 -8.52 -5.75 -1.15
N PHE A 44 -8.69 -4.62 -0.50
CA PHE A 44 -9.35 -3.45 -1.07
C PHE A 44 -8.56 -2.18 -0.81
N GLU A 45 -8.72 -1.22 -1.70
CA GLU A 45 -8.31 0.16 -1.50
C GLU A 45 -9.53 1.06 -1.68
N SER A 46 -9.64 2.07 -0.82
CA SER A 46 -10.71 3.06 -0.87
C SER A 46 -10.19 4.33 -1.49
N TYR A 47 -10.87 4.81 -2.51
CA TYR A 47 -10.54 6.04 -3.21
C TYR A 47 -11.61 7.09 -3.03
N MET A 48 -11.18 8.36 -2.97
CA MET A 48 -12.04 9.52 -3.01
C MET A 48 -11.23 10.73 -3.51
N PHE A 49 -11.87 11.55 -4.37
CA PHE A 49 -11.21 12.71 -4.99
C PHE A 49 -9.89 12.36 -5.67
N THR A 50 -9.87 11.28 -6.43
CA THR A 50 -8.72 10.77 -7.18
C THR A 50 -7.52 10.36 -6.31
N ARG A 51 -7.74 10.04 -5.05
CA ARG A 51 -6.67 9.66 -4.11
C ARG A 51 -7.10 8.47 -3.27
N GLU A 52 -6.17 7.56 -3.05
CA GLU A 52 -6.32 6.51 -2.06
C GLU A 52 -6.47 7.11 -0.66
N LEU A 53 -7.50 6.68 0.06
CA LEU A 53 -7.78 7.07 1.44
C LEU A 53 -7.44 5.96 2.43
N ALA A 54 -7.74 4.72 2.06
CA ALA A 54 -7.56 3.58 2.93
C ALA A 54 -7.20 2.32 2.15
N ASN A 55 -6.47 1.42 2.80
CA ASN A 55 -6.09 0.12 2.28
C ASN A 55 -6.33 -0.92 3.37
N GLY A 56 -6.96 -2.02 3.01
CA GLY A 56 -7.25 -3.09 3.94
C GLY A 56 -7.26 -4.45 3.28
N PHE A 57 -6.87 -5.47 4.01
CA PHE A 57 -6.82 -6.84 3.51
C PHE A 57 -6.92 -7.89 4.61
N SER A 58 -7.29 -9.09 4.19
CA SER A 58 -7.08 -10.28 5.00
C SER A 58 -5.58 -10.58 5.05
N GLU A 59 -5.02 -10.68 6.24
CA GLU A 59 -3.59 -10.92 6.43
C GLU A 59 -3.21 -12.33 5.95
N LEU A 60 -2.11 -12.43 5.22
CA LEU A 60 -1.53 -13.72 4.89
C LEU A 60 -0.94 -14.34 6.15
N ASN A 61 -1.54 -15.42 6.62
CA ASN A 61 -1.15 -16.09 7.85
C ASN A 61 -0.51 -17.49 7.64
N ASP A 62 -0.16 -17.82 6.40
CA ASP A 62 0.61 -19.01 6.06
C ASP A 62 2.09 -18.64 5.89
N PRO A 63 2.99 -19.07 6.81
CA PRO A 63 4.41 -18.72 6.74
C PRO A 63 5.11 -19.31 5.51
N LEU A 64 4.65 -20.44 4.97
CA LEU A 64 5.27 -21.05 3.79
C LEU A 64 4.93 -20.26 2.52
N ASP A 65 3.69 -19.78 2.38
CA ASP A 65 3.29 -18.91 1.27
C ASP A 65 3.97 -17.54 1.41
N GLN A 66 4.02 -16.96 2.61
CA GLN A 66 4.67 -15.68 2.84
C GLN A 66 6.15 -15.69 2.47
N ARG A 67 6.88 -16.76 2.84
CA ARG A 67 8.30 -16.91 2.49
C ARG A 67 8.50 -16.92 0.97
N LYS A 68 7.69 -17.68 0.24
CA LYS A 68 7.76 -17.71 -1.22
C LYS A 68 7.55 -16.33 -1.85
N ARG A 69 6.60 -15.54 -1.33
CA ARG A 69 6.33 -14.20 -1.85
C ARG A 69 7.48 -13.24 -1.56
N PHE A 70 8.07 -13.30 -0.38
CA PHE A 70 9.27 -12.51 -0.06
C PHE A 70 10.48 -12.90 -0.92
N GLU A 71 10.67 -14.18 -1.20
CA GLU A 71 11.74 -14.64 -2.10
C GLU A 71 11.54 -14.11 -3.54
N LEU A 72 10.29 -14.06 -4.03
CA LEU A 72 9.97 -13.44 -5.31
C LEU A 72 10.24 -11.93 -5.31
N GLN A 73 9.82 -11.23 -4.27
CA GLN A 73 10.09 -9.79 -4.10
C GLN A 73 11.61 -9.52 -4.02
N GLN A 74 12.35 -10.33 -3.30
CA GLN A 74 13.81 -10.20 -3.23
C GLN A 74 14.45 -10.38 -4.61
N ALA A 75 13.97 -11.34 -5.40
CA ALA A 75 14.48 -11.53 -6.76
C ALA A 75 14.18 -10.33 -7.68
N GLU A 76 13.01 -9.70 -7.56
CA GLU A 76 12.66 -8.47 -8.28
C GLU A 76 13.56 -7.31 -7.85
N ARG A 77 13.82 -7.16 -6.55
CA ARG A 77 14.75 -6.18 -6.00
C ARG A 77 16.17 -6.36 -6.53
N ASP A 78 16.66 -7.58 -6.60
CA ASP A 78 17.99 -7.91 -7.14
C ASP A 78 18.11 -7.58 -8.65
N HIS A 79 16.97 -7.46 -9.34
CA HIS A 79 16.88 -7.01 -10.74
C HIS A 79 16.64 -5.50 -10.88
N GLY A 80 16.64 -4.74 -9.78
CA GLY A 80 16.59 -3.27 -9.77
C GLY A 80 15.23 -2.65 -9.43
N ASP A 81 14.32 -3.41 -8.87
CA ASP A 81 13.07 -2.87 -8.31
C ASP A 81 13.31 -2.41 -6.87
N ASP A 82 13.52 -1.10 -6.69
CA ASP A 82 13.78 -0.49 -5.39
C ASP A 82 12.55 -0.48 -4.47
N GLU A 83 11.35 -0.70 -4.99
CA GLU A 83 10.10 -0.77 -4.21
C GLU A 83 9.85 -2.17 -3.63
N ALA A 84 10.51 -3.19 -4.17
CA ALA A 84 10.36 -4.56 -3.70
C ALA A 84 10.95 -4.74 -2.28
N HIS A 85 10.23 -5.46 -1.44
CA HIS A 85 10.61 -5.68 -0.05
C HIS A 85 11.69 -6.76 0.09
N PRO A 86 12.72 -6.55 0.93
CA PRO A 86 13.64 -7.62 1.30
C PRO A 86 12.95 -8.65 2.20
N VAL A 87 13.53 -9.84 2.29
CA VAL A 87 13.04 -10.86 3.23
C VAL A 87 13.25 -10.37 4.66
N ASP A 88 12.17 -10.27 5.43
CA ASP A 88 12.19 -9.94 6.85
C ASP A 88 12.12 -11.25 7.67
N GLU A 89 13.27 -11.71 8.14
CA GLU A 89 13.38 -12.97 8.90
C GLU A 89 12.75 -12.86 10.30
N ASP A 90 12.70 -11.67 10.92
CA ASP A 90 12.06 -11.50 12.22
C ASP A 90 10.52 -11.55 12.05
N PHE A 91 9.98 -10.97 11.00
CA PHE A 91 8.57 -11.10 10.64
C PHE A 91 8.22 -12.56 10.32
N MET A 92 9.05 -13.26 9.54
CA MET A 92 8.84 -14.68 9.22
C MET A 92 8.81 -15.55 10.47
N LYS A 93 9.77 -15.34 11.38
CA LYS A 93 9.82 -16.05 12.65
C LYS A 93 8.59 -15.77 13.52
N ALA A 94 8.13 -14.52 13.58
CA ALA A 94 6.91 -14.18 14.30
C ALA A 94 5.68 -14.89 13.71
N LEU A 95 5.58 -14.96 12.38
CA LEU A 95 4.50 -15.63 11.69
C LEU A 95 4.47 -17.16 11.94
N GLU A 96 5.64 -17.78 12.06
CA GLU A 96 5.81 -19.21 12.38
C GLU A 96 5.31 -19.58 13.78
N TYR A 97 5.27 -18.64 14.74
CA TYR A 97 4.62 -18.87 16.04
C TYR A 97 3.10 -19.03 15.95
N GLY A 98 2.51 -18.61 14.84
CA GLY A 98 1.11 -18.74 14.53
C GLY A 98 0.36 -17.41 14.56
N MET A 99 -0.28 -17.08 13.45
CA MET A 99 -1.16 -15.93 13.31
C MET A 99 -2.59 -16.43 13.06
N PRO A 100 -3.57 -16.06 13.90
CA PRO A 100 -4.97 -16.42 13.66
C PRO A 100 -5.49 -15.68 12.41
N PRO A 101 -6.67 -16.08 11.88
CA PRO A 101 -7.34 -15.28 10.86
C PRO A 101 -7.52 -13.83 11.33
N THR A 102 -6.91 -12.91 10.61
CA THR A 102 -6.81 -11.50 10.97
C THR A 102 -7.04 -10.65 9.73
N ALA A 103 -7.56 -9.46 9.90
CA ALA A 103 -7.62 -8.45 8.86
C ALA A 103 -7.00 -7.16 9.35
N GLY A 104 -6.28 -6.49 8.46
CA GLY A 104 -5.68 -5.18 8.69
C GLY A 104 -6.40 -4.08 7.94
N LEU A 105 -6.39 -2.86 8.49
CA LEU A 105 -6.91 -1.65 7.86
C LEU A 105 -6.01 -0.47 8.17
N GLY A 106 -5.51 0.19 7.13
CA GLY A 106 -4.84 1.48 7.21
C GLY A 106 -5.73 2.58 6.64
N ILE A 107 -5.85 3.70 7.37
CA ILE A 107 -6.58 4.89 6.92
C ILE A 107 -5.62 6.08 6.97
N GLY A 108 -5.46 6.78 5.85
CA GLY A 108 -4.66 7.99 5.76
C GLY A 108 -5.37 9.16 6.43
N LEU A 109 -5.11 9.40 7.72
CA LEU A 109 -5.77 10.48 8.49
C LEU A 109 -5.48 11.86 7.90
N ASP A 110 -4.26 12.10 7.45
CA ASP A 110 -3.91 13.36 6.80
C ASP A 110 -4.75 13.57 5.52
N ARG A 111 -4.89 12.55 4.68
CA ARG A 111 -5.75 12.62 3.50
C ARG A 111 -7.22 12.82 3.88
N LEU A 112 -7.70 12.14 4.92
CA LEU A 112 -9.05 12.34 5.43
C LEU A 112 -9.29 13.79 5.86
N PHE A 113 -8.35 14.37 6.62
CA PHE A 113 -8.44 15.78 7.03
C PHE A 113 -8.39 16.72 5.83
N MET A 114 -7.55 16.47 4.83
CA MET A 114 -7.56 17.24 3.57
C MET A 114 -8.94 17.23 2.93
N PHE A 115 -9.58 16.07 2.83
CA PHE A 115 -10.91 15.94 2.23
C PHE A 115 -11.98 16.65 3.02
N MET A 116 -11.94 16.56 4.36
CA MET A 116 -12.92 17.23 5.23
C MET A 116 -12.78 18.75 5.25
N THR A 117 -11.58 19.28 5.09
CA THR A 117 -11.29 20.72 5.14
C THR A 117 -11.23 21.38 3.76
N GLY A 118 -11.20 20.60 2.68
CA GLY A 118 -11.00 21.11 1.33
C GLY A 118 -9.56 21.58 1.08
N ALA A 119 -8.59 21.19 1.90
CA ALA A 119 -7.18 21.52 1.71
C ALA A 119 -6.61 20.81 0.47
N HIS A 120 -5.84 21.54 -0.34
CA HIS A 120 -5.25 21.00 -1.56
C HIS A 120 -3.90 20.33 -1.34
N SER A 121 -3.22 20.65 -0.24
CA SER A 121 -1.91 20.12 0.10
C SER A 121 -1.90 19.53 1.51
N ILE A 122 -1.19 18.42 1.68
CA ILE A 122 -0.97 17.80 3.00
C ILE A 122 -0.23 18.76 3.96
N ARG A 123 0.56 19.69 3.44
CA ARG A 123 1.27 20.72 4.21
C ARG A 123 0.31 21.68 4.91
N ASP A 124 -0.89 21.87 4.36
CA ASP A 124 -1.88 22.81 4.91
C ASP A 124 -2.55 22.27 6.18
N ILE A 125 -2.44 20.95 6.42
CA ILE A 125 -3.06 20.28 7.57
C ILE A 125 -2.04 19.80 8.61
N ILE A 126 -0.76 19.69 8.26
CA ILE A 126 0.31 19.32 9.18
C ILE A 126 0.83 20.58 9.88
N LEU A 127 0.81 20.60 11.22
CA LEU A 127 1.21 21.76 12.02
C LEU A 127 2.68 22.16 11.77
N PHE A 128 3.56 21.19 11.58
CA PHE A 128 5.00 21.38 11.37
C PHE A 128 5.49 20.49 10.21
N PRO A 129 5.14 20.83 8.95
CA PRO A 129 5.54 20.02 7.81
C PRO A 129 7.08 20.08 7.61
N MET A 130 7.67 18.92 7.33
CA MET A 130 9.09 18.89 6.92
C MET A 130 9.24 19.56 5.56
N MET A 131 10.10 20.58 5.50
CA MET A 131 10.43 21.33 4.29
C MET A 131 11.83 20.94 3.81
N ARG A 132 12.07 21.06 2.51
CA ARG A 132 13.44 20.98 2.02
C ARG A 132 14.27 22.10 2.64
N PRO A 133 15.53 21.84 3.06
CA PRO A 133 16.44 22.91 3.44
C PRO A 133 16.53 23.96 2.33
N ALA A 134 16.58 25.23 2.68
CA ALA A 134 16.86 26.27 1.72
C ALA A 134 18.24 26.02 1.07
N PRO A 135 18.44 26.35 -0.22
CA PRO A 135 19.76 26.29 -0.81
C PRO A 135 20.73 27.20 -0.01
N GLU A 136 21.91 26.69 0.31
CA GLU A 136 22.92 27.50 0.97
C GLU A 136 23.27 28.71 0.06
N GLY A 137 22.90 29.91 0.48
CA GLY A 137 23.26 31.16 -0.23
C GLY A 137 22.13 32.13 -0.54
N GLU A 138 20.90 31.91 -0.12
CA GLU A 138 19.80 32.90 -0.26
C GLU A 138 19.39 33.48 1.11
N ASP A 139 20.34 33.90 1.91
CA ASP A 139 20.10 34.82 3.04
C ASP A 139 20.34 36.25 2.54
N ASP A 140 19.24 36.93 2.16
CA ASP A 140 19.15 38.39 2.06
C ASP A 140 18.06 38.90 3.03
#